data_8d004e210dc919f58814b771cd163246
#
_entry.id   8d004e210dc919f58814b771cd163246
#
_cell.length_a   1.000
_cell.length_b   1.000
_cell.length_c   1.000
_cell.angle_alpha   90.00
_cell.angle_beta   90.00
_cell.angle_gamma   90.00
#
_symmetry.space_group_name_H-M   'P 1'
#
loop_
_entity.id
_entity.type
_entity.pdbx_description
1 polymer ?
#
loop_
_entity_poly.entity_id
_entity_poly.type
_entity_poly.pdbx_seq_one_letter_code
_entity_poly.pdbx_strand_id
1 'polypeptide(L)'
;MSDKDLVKELKAELTEITKDRDDTLAKIKSKESRIKQVLIKLEHREQDVHSCGQKIGEQNKEITELKAKLDTKDRLLDEALQRIKDIHDDSTQKTDADGDDQDLDQ
;
A
#
# COMPACT_ATOMS: atom_id res chain seq x y z
N MET A 1 45.64 -58.22 -16.46
CA MET A 1 45.80 -57.18 -15.45
C MET A 1 46.33 -57.83 -14.15
N SER A 2 47.31 -57.25 -13.58
CA SER A 2 47.75 -57.70 -12.25
C SER A 2 46.81 -57.12 -11.19
N ASP A 3 46.74 -57.84 -10.05
CA ASP A 3 45.96 -57.35 -8.91
C ASP A 3 46.44 -55.99 -8.45
N LYS A 4 47.73 -55.71 -8.58
CA LYS A 4 48.33 -54.43 -8.23
C LYS A 4 47.83 -53.27 -9.11
N ASP A 5 47.69 -53.54 -10.40
CA ASP A 5 47.15 -52.54 -11.36
C ASP A 5 45.70 -52.30 -11.12
N LEU A 6 44.91 -53.33 -10.82
CA LEU A 6 43.46 -53.19 -10.52
C LEU A 6 43.25 -52.35 -9.24
N VAL A 7 44.06 -52.61 -8.18
CA VAL A 7 43.97 -51.83 -6.95
C VAL A 7 44.31 -50.37 -7.21
N LYS A 8 45.29 -50.09 -8.06
CA LYS A 8 45.69 -48.74 -8.41
C LYS A 8 44.56 -48.01 -9.16
N GLU A 9 43.92 -48.67 -10.09
CA GLU A 9 42.77 -48.11 -10.81
C GLU A 9 41.60 -47.82 -9.88
N LEU A 10 41.30 -48.76 -8.98
CA LEU A 10 40.20 -48.57 -8.02
C LEU A 10 40.47 -47.41 -7.07
N LYS A 11 41.70 -47.23 -6.64
CA LYS A 11 42.11 -46.10 -5.80
C LYS A 11 41.94 -44.77 -6.55
N ALA A 12 42.32 -44.74 -7.84
CA ALA A 12 42.17 -43.56 -8.66
C ALA A 12 40.68 -43.19 -8.86
N GLU A 13 39.86 -44.19 -9.14
CA GLU A 13 38.40 -43.99 -9.26
C GLU A 13 37.78 -43.49 -7.96
N LEU A 14 38.18 -44.08 -6.83
CA LEU A 14 37.70 -43.68 -5.51
C LEU A 14 38.08 -42.22 -5.21
N THR A 15 39.30 -41.82 -5.56
CA THR A 15 39.76 -40.43 -5.39
C THR A 15 38.91 -39.46 -6.21
N GLU A 16 38.61 -39.80 -7.46
CA GLU A 16 37.73 -38.97 -8.32
C GLU A 16 36.33 -38.83 -7.75
N ILE A 17 35.75 -39.98 -7.36
CA ILE A 17 34.38 -39.99 -6.79
C ILE A 17 34.33 -39.16 -5.51
N THR A 18 35.35 -39.29 -4.65
CA THR A 18 35.43 -38.51 -3.42
C THR A 18 35.53 -37.03 -3.70
N LYS A 19 36.33 -36.64 -4.70
CA LYS A 19 36.46 -35.25 -5.11
C LYS A 19 35.11 -34.69 -5.64
N ASP A 20 34.47 -35.46 -6.51
CA ASP A 20 33.16 -35.06 -7.08
C ASP A 20 32.10 -34.90 -5.97
N ARG A 21 32.09 -35.83 -5.02
CA ARG A 21 31.22 -35.75 -3.85
C ARG A 21 31.47 -34.46 -3.05
N ASP A 22 32.76 -34.19 -2.75
CA ASP A 22 33.12 -33.02 -1.96
C ASP A 22 32.74 -31.71 -2.69
N ASP A 23 32.99 -31.66 -4.01
CA ASP A 23 32.62 -30.53 -4.84
C ASP A 23 31.08 -30.33 -4.85
N THR A 24 30.34 -31.42 -4.96
CA THR A 24 28.86 -31.39 -4.93
C THR A 24 28.36 -30.92 -3.57
N LEU A 25 28.93 -31.40 -2.48
CA LEU A 25 28.59 -30.98 -1.13
C LEU A 25 28.83 -29.46 -0.94
N ALA A 26 29.97 -28.98 -1.45
CA ALA A 26 30.30 -27.56 -1.38
C ALA A 26 29.26 -26.71 -2.14
N LYS A 27 28.83 -27.17 -3.32
CA LYS A 27 27.77 -26.50 -4.10
C LYS A 27 26.45 -26.52 -3.36
N ILE A 28 26.09 -27.62 -2.74
CA ILE A 28 24.85 -27.73 -1.95
C ILE A 28 24.89 -26.76 -0.78
N LYS A 29 25.97 -26.68 -0.04
CA LYS A 29 26.13 -25.73 1.07
C LYS A 29 25.98 -24.28 0.61
N SER A 30 26.60 -23.94 -0.52
CA SER A 30 26.50 -22.60 -1.10
C SER A 30 25.03 -22.26 -1.48
N LYS A 31 24.34 -23.21 -2.09
CA LYS A 31 22.92 -23.02 -2.47
C LYS A 31 22.02 -22.93 -1.24
N GLU A 32 22.25 -23.74 -0.23
CA GLU A 32 21.52 -23.67 1.04
C GLU A 32 21.68 -22.30 1.70
N SER A 33 22.89 -21.76 1.70
CA SER A 33 23.16 -20.43 2.23
C SER A 33 22.38 -19.35 1.47
N ARG A 34 22.35 -19.44 0.13
CA ARG A 34 21.57 -18.53 -0.70
C ARG A 34 20.09 -18.63 -0.42
N ILE A 35 19.57 -19.84 -0.28
CA ILE A 35 18.17 -20.08 0.05
C ILE A 35 17.81 -19.42 1.38
N LYS A 36 18.66 -19.59 2.40
CA LYS A 36 18.44 -18.93 3.70
C LYS A 36 18.39 -17.42 3.57
N GLN A 37 19.30 -16.83 2.80
CA GLN A 37 19.33 -15.39 2.58
C GLN A 37 18.08 -14.90 1.86
N VAL A 38 17.63 -15.63 0.85
CA VAL A 38 16.42 -15.30 0.10
C VAL A 38 15.18 -15.41 0.99
N LEU A 39 15.10 -16.45 1.82
CA LEU A 39 14.00 -16.63 2.77
C LEU A 39 13.93 -15.48 3.79
N ILE A 40 15.06 -15.03 4.30
CA ILE A 40 15.14 -13.88 5.21
C ILE A 40 14.62 -12.61 4.51
N LYS A 41 15.08 -12.37 3.28
CA LYS A 41 14.63 -11.22 2.50
C LYS A 41 13.12 -11.27 2.21
N LEU A 42 12.63 -12.47 1.91
CA LEU A 42 11.19 -12.67 1.66
C LEU A 42 10.39 -12.35 2.91
N GLU A 43 10.82 -12.83 4.07
CA GLU A 43 10.17 -12.56 5.34
C GLU A 43 10.12 -11.05 5.63
N HIS A 44 11.21 -10.32 5.42
CA HIS A 44 11.25 -8.87 5.58
C HIS A 44 10.27 -8.17 4.63
N ARG A 45 10.20 -8.61 3.38
CA ARG A 45 9.27 -8.05 2.41
C ARG A 45 7.81 -8.32 2.77
N GLU A 46 7.53 -9.51 3.29
CA GLU A 46 6.19 -9.85 3.77
C GLU A 46 5.77 -8.95 4.93
N GLN A 47 6.69 -8.67 5.85
CA GLN A 47 6.46 -7.74 6.95
C GLN A 47 6.22 -6.33 6.43
N ASP A 48 7.00 -5.87 5.45
CA ASP A 48 6.83 -4.56 4.84
C ASP A 48 5.48 -4.44 4.14
N VAL A 49 5.08 -5.47 3.39
CA VAL A 49 3.77 -5.52 2.73
C VAL A 49 2.65 -5.46 3.76
N HIS A 50 2.78 -6.19 4.85
CA HIS A 50 1.79 -6.19 5.93
C HIS A 50 1.68 -4.79 6.56
N SER A 51 2.81 -4.15 6.85
CA SER A 51 2.86 -2.79 7.41
C SER A 51 2.24 -1.77 6.45
N CYS A 52 2.57 -1.87 5.16
CA CYS A 52 1.98 -1.01 4.14
C CYS A 52 0.47 -1.21 4.03
N GLY A 53 0.02 -2.46 4.11
CA GLY A 53 -1.41 -2.78 4.11
C GLY A 53 -2.15 -2.14 5.27
N GLN A 54 -1.56 -2.17 6.46
CA GLN A 54 -2.13 -1.51 7.64
C GLN A 54 -2.22 0.00 7.45
N LYS A 55 -1.16 0.63 6.94
CA LYS A 55 -1.14 2.07 6.66
C LYS A 55 -2.20 2.46 5.64
N ILE A 56 -2.34 1.67 4.58
CA ILE A 56 -3.37 1.90 3.55
C ILE A 56 -4.76 1.80 4.18
N GLY A 57 -5.00 0.80 5.02
CA GLY A 57 -6.27 0.66 5.74
C GLY A 57 -6.58 1.86 6.62
N GLU A 58 -5.60 2.35 7.38
CA GLU A 58 -5.76 3.54 8.22
C GLU A 58 -6.01 4.80 7.39
N GLN A 59 -5.27 4.98 6.30
CA GLN A 59 -5.45 6.11 5.40
C GLN A 59 -6.81 6.09 4.72
N ASN A 60 -7.28 4.92 4.30
CA ASN A 60 -8.61 4.77 3.70
C ASN A 60 -9.70 5.15 4.71
N LYS A 61 -9.53 4.77 5.97
CA LYS A 61 -10.44 5.14 7.04
C LYS A 61 -10.47 6.66 7.24
N GLU A 62 -9.29 7.30 7.29
CA GLU A 62 -9.16 8.75 7.39
C GLU A 62 -9.83 9.46 6.20
N ILE A 63 -9.61 8.96 4.99
CA ILE A 63 -10.22 9.51 3.78
C ILE A 63 -11.74 9.43 3.87
N THR A 64 -12.27 8.30 4.30
CA THR A 64 -13.73 8.13 4.47
C THR A 64 -14.26 9.11 5.50
N GLU A 65 -13.59 9.28 6.63
CA GLU A 65 -13.99 10.24 7.67
C GLU A 65 -13.92 11.68 7.16
N LEU A 66 -12.86 12.04 6.43
CA LEU A 66 -12.71 13.37 5.87
C LEU A 66 -13.77 13.68 4.81
N LYS A 67 -14.10 12.70 3.96
CA LYS A 67 -15.18 12.84 2.99
C LYS A 67 -16.53 13.08 3.67
N ALA A 68 -16.81 12.34 4.73
CA ALA A 68 -18.04 12.53 5.50
C ALA A 68 -18.11 13.93 6.12
N LYS A 69 -16.99 14.42 6.67
CA LYS A 69 -16.92 15.78 7.23
C LYS A 69 -17.10 16.83 6.15
N LEU A 70 -16.49 16.61 4.98
CA LEU A 70 -16.63 17.53 3.85
C LEU A 70 -18.07 17.60 3.37
N ASP A 71 -18.73 16.46 3.20
CA ASP A 71 -20.14 16.40 2.81
C ASP A 71 -21.03 17.12 3.80
N THR A 72 -20.78 16.96 5.10
CA THR A 72 -21.51 17.66 6.16
C THR A 72 -21.32 19.17 6.05
N LYS A 73 -20.08 19.62 5.86
CA LYS A 73 -19.77 21.04 5.72
C LYS A 73 -20.38 21.64 4.46
N ASP A 74 -20.35 20.92 3.35
CA ASP A 74 -20.95 21.34 2.09
C ASP A 74 -22.46 21.50 2.25
N ARG A 75 -23.11 20.54 2.91
CA ARG A 75 -24.55 20.63 3.19
C ARG A 75 -24.88 21.84 4.07
N LEU A 76 -24.09 22.07 5.13
CA LEU A 76 -24.28 23.21 6.01
C LEU A 76 -24.08 24.54 5.26
N LEU A 77 -23.07 24.56 4.39
CA LEU A 77 -22.82 25.74 3.56
C LEU A 77 -23.99 26.01 2.60
N ASP A 78 -24.50 24.98 1.94
CA ASP A 78 -25.64 25.09 1.04
C ASP A 78 -26.88 25.57 1.79
N GLU A 79 -27.12 25.04 2.99
CA GLU A 79 -28.23 25.49 3.84
C GLU A 79 -28.06 26.95 4.23
N ALA A 80 -26.84 27.37 4.60
CA ALA A 80 -26.56 28.75 4.96
C ALA A 80 -26.78 29.71 3.76
N LEU A 81 -26.28 29.30 2.59
CA LEU A 81 -26.44 30.07 1.36
C LEU A 81 -27.92 30.18 0.98
N GLN A 82 -28.69 29.12 1.15
CA GLN A 82 -30.14 29.15 0.90
C GLN A 82 -30.85 30.09 1.86
N ARG A 83 -30.49 30.12 3.13
CA ARG A 83 -31.04 31.03 4.11
C ARG A 83 -30.74 32.50 3.74
N ILE A 84 -29.50 32.76 3.34
CA ILE A 84 -29.09 34.10 2.92
C ILE A 84 -29.90 34.53 1.70
N LYS A 85 -30.09 33.65 0.74
CA LYS A 85 -30.86 33.88 -0.44
C LYS A 85 -32.33 34.16 -0.10
N ASP A 86 -32.92 33.37 0.78
CA ASP A 86 -34.29 33.53 1.22
C ASP A 86 -34.48 34.89 1.93
N ILE A 87 -33.56 35.26 2.80
CA ILE A 87 -33.59 36.56 3.49
C ILE A 87 -33.47 37.71 2.48
N HIS A 88 -32.58 37.57 1.51
CA HIS A 88 -32.37 38.56 0.47
C HIS A 88 -33.64 38.73 -0.39
N ASP A 89 -34.24 37.62 -0.80
CA ASP A 89 -35.47 37.64 -1.59
C ASP A 89 -36.62 38.28 -0.80
N ASP A 90 -36.77 37.97 0.48
CA ASP A 90 -37.77 38.57 1.35
C ASP A 90 -37.54 40.07 1.51
N SER A 91 -36.30 40.49 1.71
CA SER A 91 -35.92 41.90 1.82
C SER A 91 -36.19 42.63 0.52
N THR A 92 -35.91 42.01 -0.62
CA THR A 92 -36.18 42.59 -1.94
C THR A 92 -37.68 42.75 -2.17
N GLN A 93 -38.50 41.75 -1.80
CA GLN A 93 -39.96 41.83 -1.90
C GLN A 93 -40.51 42.92 -1.00
N LYS A 94 -40.04 43.03 0.23
CA LYS A 94 -40.43 44.08 1.16
C LYS A 94 -40.04 45.47 0.63
N THR A 95 -38.84 45.58 0.11
CA THR A 95 -38.35 46.86 -0.43
C THR A 95 -39.16 47.27 -1.66
N ASP A 96 -39.50 46.33 -2.50
CA ASP A 96 -40.38 46.63 -3.67
C ASP A 96 -41.77 47.07 -3.25
N ALA A 97 -42.35 46.41 -2.24
CA ALA A 97 -43.63 46.79 -1.70
C ALA A 97 -43.56 48.17 -1.02
N ASP A 98 -42.56 48.43 -0.21
CA ASP A 98 -42.31 49.71 0.45
C ASP A 98 -41.91 50.77 -0.58
N GLY A 99 -41.20 50.39 -1.62
CA GLY A 99 -40.84 51.28 -2.72
C GLY A 99 -42.02 51.80 -3.50
N ASP A 100 -43.01 50.95 -3.71
CA ASP A 100 -44.28 51.38 -4.36
C ASP A 100 -44.92 52.40 -3.52
N ASP A 101 -45.03 52.26 -2.20
CA ASP A 101 -45.57 53.22 -1.29
C ASP A 101 -44.76 54.51 -1.27
N GLN A 102 -43.45 54.42 -1.32
CA GLN A 102 -42.53 55.56 -1.37
C GLN A 102 -42.69 56.36 -2.67
N ASP A 103 -42.82 55.65 -3.77
CA ASP A 103 -43.05 56.28 -5.08
C ASP A 103 -44.35 57.06 -5.12
N LEU A 104 -45.37 56.60 -4.40
CA LEU A 104 -46.65 57.32 -4.31
C LEU A 104 -46.53 58.60 -3.47
N ASP A 105 -45.62 58.66 -2.53
CA ASP A 105 -45.39 59.85 -1.69
C ASP A 105 -44.59 60.93 -2.39
N GLN A 106 -43.99 60.61 -3.49
CA GLN A 106 -43.22 61.54 -4.29
C GLN A 106 -44.15 62.14 -5.37
#